data_f68d717bbb78fb5842a58d8c09e2ac84
#
_entry.id   f68d717bbb78fb5842a58d8c09e2ac84
#
_cell.length_a   1.000
_cell.length_b   1.000
_cell.length_c   1.000
_cell.angle_alpha   90.00
_cell.angle_beta   90.00
_cell.angle_gamma   90.00
#
_symmetry.space_group_name_H-M   'P 1'
#
loop_
_entity.id
_entity.type
_entity.pdbx_description
1 polymer ?
#
loop_
_entity_poly.entity_id
_entity_poly.type
_entity_poly.pdbx_seq_one_letter_code
_entity_poly.pdbx_strand_id
1 'polypeptide(L)'
;PHDWRNDVVTLGTVPPEYVSELTEGRLNFEWPVQVNRLLVEGGFDLILSIGQVVPHEVVGMANYNKNLFVGTGGSVAINRSHFVGAVYGMERMMGRADTPVRRLFNYGSDHFGHLMPQIVYLQTVVGRADDGGMAVRGLYVGDDIEVFNRAAALALEVNFEMMSEPFKKCVVYLDPAEFKSTWLGNKAIYRTRMAMADDGELLILAPGVKEFGEDAQIDALIRKYGYFGTPQTLEAVEANTDLQENLGAAAHLIHGSSEGRFTITYAPGYLTRAEIEGVGFQYADIQEAMARYNPETLKDGVNVMPDGEEIFYISNPAIGLWSVRERFQV
;
A
#
# COMPACT_ATOMS: atom_id res chain seq x y z
N PRO A 1 1.67 14.88 17.96
CA PRO A 1 2.05 14.06 16.82
C PRO A 1 2.90 12.89 17.28
N HIS A 2 2.76 11.72 16.66
CA HIS A 2 3.56 10.55 16.96
C HIS A 2 4.98 10.70 16.36
N ASP A 3 6.01 10.59 17.20
CA ASP A 3 7.39 10.48 16.75
C ASP A 3 7.81 9.00 16.74
N TRP A 4 7.69 8.39 15.55
CA TRP A 4 7.97 6.98 15.32
C TRP A 4 9.44 6.58 15.45
N ARG A 5 10.34 7.55 15.62
CA ARG A 5 11.78 7.33 15.87
C ARG A 5 12.14 7.39 17.35
N ASN A 6 11.50 8.28 18.12
CA ASN A 6 11.92 8.61 19.49
C ASN A 6 10.87 8.31 20.58
N ASP A 7 9.57 8.39 20.24
CA ASP A 7 8.48 8.23 21.23
C ASP A 7 7.91 6.80 21.26
N VAL A 8 8.76 5.79 21.11
CA VAL A 8 8.33 4.39 21.08
C VAL A 8 8.97 3.57 22.21
N VAL A 9 8.27 2.53 22.61
CA VAL A 9 8.78 1.46 23.50
C VAL A 9 8.67 0.12 22.77
N THR A 10 9.61 -0.78 23.08
CA THR A 10 9.58 -2.15 22.59
C THR A 10 8.97 -3.04 23.67
N LEU A 11 7.82 -3.66 23.37
CA LEU A 11 7.11 -4.53 24.30
C LEU A 11 7.74 -5.92 24.38
N GLY A 12 8.33 -6.35 23.29
CA GLY A 12 8.99 -7.63 23.14
C GLY A 12 9.40 -7.86 21.68
N THR A 13 9.71 -9.10 21.33
CA THR A 13 10.26 -9.44 20.01
C THR A 13 9.59 -10.70 19.48
N VAL A 14 9.20 -10.69 18.23
CA VAL A 14 8.83 -11.89 17.48
C VAL A 14 10.12 -12.59 17.02
N PRO A 15 10.29 -13.89 17.30
CA PRO A 15 11.53 -14.59 16.98
C PRO A 15 11.73 -14.76 15.47
N PRO A 16 12.99 -14.82 15.01
CA PRO A 16 13.32 -14.93 13.59
C PRO A 16 12.79 -16.22 12.95
N GLU A 17 12.68 -17.29 13.71
CA GLU A 17 12.11 -18.58 13.23
C GLU A 17 10.65 -18.41 12.81
N TYR A 18 9.85 -17.64 13.57
CA TYR A 18 8.46 -17.37 13.22
C TYR A 18 8.35 -16.46 11.97
N VAL A 19 9.21 -15.44 11.86
CA VAL A 19 9.28 -14.62 10.63
C VAL A 19 9.68 -15.47 9.42
N SER A 20 10.61 -16.40 9.60
CA SER A 20 11.02 -17.34 8.55
C SER A 20 9.88 -18.26 8.13
N GLU A 21 9.13 -18.81 9.09
CA GLU A 21 7.93 -19.62 8.80
C GLU A 21 6.89 -18.81 7.99
N LEU A 22 6.56 -17.60 8.45
CA LEU A 22 5.59 -16.73 7.78
C LEU A 22 5.99 -16.35 6.34
N THR A 23 7.29 -16.28 6.08
CA THR A 23 7.85 -15.87 4.77
C THR A 23 8.35 -17.04 3.92
N GLU A 24 7.98 -18.28 4.25
CA GLU A 24 8.39 -19.47 3.51
C GLU A 24 9.91 -19.61 3.41
N GLY A 25 10.64 -19.24 4.48
CA GLY A 25 12.09 -19.28 4.56
C GLY A 25 12.83 -18.12 3.89
N ARG A 26 12.11 -17.13 3.34
CA ARG A 26 12.73 -16.02 2.58
C ARG A 26 13.40 -14.98 3.46
N LEU A 27 12.90 -14.79 4.68
CA LEU A 27 13.44 -13.81 5.64
C LEU A 27 13.73 -14.49 6.97
N ASN A 28 14.79 -14.03 7.64
CA ASN A 28 15.21 -14.55 8.94
C ASN A 28 15.76 -13.39 9.79
N PHE A 29 14.88 -12.66 10.45
CA PHE A 29 15.22 -11.58 11.38
C PHE A 29 14.16 -11.46 12.48
N GLU A 30 14.54 -10.91 13.62
CA GLU A 30 13.61 -10.55 14.68
C GLU A 30 12.71 -9.40 14.27
N TRP A 31 11.43 -9.44 14.67
CA TRP A 31 10.55 -8.29 14.52
C TRP A 31 10.24 -7.68 15.89
N PRO A 32 10.69 -6.42 16.18
CA PRO A 32 10.41 -5.78 17.45
C PRO A 32 8.94 -5.33 17.50
N VAL A 33 8.25 -5.67 18.59
CA VAL A 33 6.87 -5.23 18.84
C VAL A 33 6.93 -3.83 19.44
N GLN A 34 6.87 -2.81 18.59
CA GLN A 34 7.05 -1.41 18.97
C GLN A 34 5.72 -0.65 18.88
N VAL A 35 5.44 0.14 19.92
CA VAL A 35 4.27 1.01 19.98
C VAL A 35 4.65 2.37 20.59
N ASN A 36 3.82 3.38 20.34
CA ASN A 36 4.02 4.68 21.01
C ASN A 36 3.99 4.53 22.54
N ARG A 37 4.94 5.17 23.20
CA ARG A 37 5.10 5.17 24.66
C ARG A 37 3.81 5.52 25.41
N LEU A 38 2.98 6.40 24.87
CA LEU A 38 1.70 6.78 25.48
C LEU A 38 0.73 5.61 25.64
N LEU A 39 0.79 4.59 24.78
CA LEU A 39 -0.10 3.42 24.89
C LEU A 39 0.23 2.54 26.10
N VAL A 40 1.42 2.68 26.66
CA VAL A 40 1.91 1.89 27.80
C VAL A 40 2.03 2.73 29.06
N GLU A 41 2.61 3.92 28.93
CA GLU A 41 3.00 4.79 30.05
C GLU A 41 2.03 5.96 30.28
N GLY A 42 1.04 6.14 29.39
CA GLY A 42 0.11 7.29 29.42
C GLY A 42 -0.94 7.26 30.53
N GLY A 43 -1.04 6.14 31.29
CA GLY A 43 -2.00 6.00 32.41
C GLY A 43 -3.46 5.92 31.95
N PHE A 44 -3.72 5.43 30.74
CA PHE A 44 -5.08 5.25 30.25
C PHE A 44 -5.67 3.92 30.72
N ASP A 45 -6.97 3.88 30.94
CA ASP A 45 -7.73 2.66 31.26
C ASP A 45 -8.25 1.97 29.99
N LEU A 46 -8.44 2.73 28.91
CA LEU A 46 -9.02 2.26 27.65
C LEU A 46 -8.40 3.00 26.46
N ILE A 47 -8.14 2.27 25.40
CA ILE A 47 -7.73 2.80 24.09
C ILE A 47 -8.85 2.54 23.07
N LEU A 48 -9.32 3.60 22.42
CA LEU A 48 -10.23 3.50 21.27
C LEU A 48 -9.46 3.64 19.97
N SER A 49 -9.39 2.58 19.18
CA SER A 49 -8.73 2.58 17.86
C SER A 49 -9.79 2.72 16.77
N ILE A 50 -9.86 3.89 16.16
CA ILE A 50 -10.84 4.20 15.11
C ILE A 50 -10.15 4.21 13.76
N GLY A 51 -10.75 3.56 12.76
CA GLY A 51 -10.21 3.58 11.40
C GLY A 51 -11.02 2.81 10.39
N GLN A 52 -10.67 2.99 9.11
CA GLN A 52 -11.31 2.32 7.98
C GLN A 52 -10.61 1.01 7.65
N VAL A 53 -11.38 -0.06 7.47
CA VAL A 53 -10.91 -1.30 6.86
C VAL A 53 -11.06 -1.20 5.35
N VAL A 54 -9.95 -1.35 4.66
CA VAL A 54 -9.83 -1.23 3.20
C VAL A 54 -8.66 -2.08 2.72
N PRO A 55 -8.66 -2.61 1.48
CA PRO A 55 -7.50 -3.32 0.94
C PRO A 55 -6.20 -2.53 1.09
N HIS A 56 -5.10 -3.21 1.43
CA HIS A 56 -3.82 -2.58 1.76
C HIS A 56 -2.64 -3.42 1.26
N GLU A 57 -1.68 -2.78 0.61
CA GLU A 57 -0.53 -3.41 -0.07
C GLU A 57 0.41 -4.18 0.86
N VAL A 58 0.55 -3.74 2.11
CA VAL A 58 1.49 -4.32 3.06
C VAL A 58 0.86 -5.42 3.93
N VAL A 59 -0.36 -5.21 4.43
CA VAL A 59 -0.98 -6.07 5.44
C VAL A 59 -2.21 -6.81 4.92
N GLY A 60 -2.54 -6.64 3.64
CA GLY A 60 -3.72 -7.20 3.01
C GLY A 60 -4.98 -6.38 3.22
N MET A 61 -5.41 -6.19 4.45
CA MET A 61 -6.49 -5.28 4.87
C MET A 61 -5.98 -4.32 5.95
N ALA A 62 -6.30 -3.03 5.84
CA ALA A 62 -5.91 -1.99 6.80
C ALA A 62 -6.66 -2.13 8.14
N ASN A 63 -6.31 -1.25 9.10
CA ASN A 63 -6.93 -1.13 10.42
C ASN A 63 -6.63 -2.30 11.37
N TYR A 64 -7.40 -2.43 12.47
CA TYR A 64 -7.19 -3.36 13.57
C TYR A 64 -5.81 -3.12 14.22
N ASN A 65 -5.06 -4.17 14.60
CA ASN A 65 -3.75 -4.05 15.23
C ASN A 65 -2.64 -3.43 14.35
N LYS A 66 -2.88 -3.22 13.05
CA LYS A 66 -2.01 -2.38 12.23
C LYS A 66 -1.96 -0.93 12.74
N ASN A 67 -3.06 -0.40 13.28
CA ASN A 67 -3.06 0.95 13.84
C ASN A 67 -2.10 1.08 15.04
N LEU A 68 -1.90 0.01 15.79
CA LEU A 68 -0.95 -0.04 16.90
C LEU A 68 0.49 -0.14 16.39
N PHE A 69 0.79 -1.18 15.60
CA PHE A 69 2.15 -1.57 15.25
C PHE A 69 2.74 -0.84 14.02
N VAL A 70 1.88 -0.14 13.26
CA VAL A 70 2.30 0.74 12.17
C VAL A 70 1.85 2.17 12.44
N GLY A 71 0.57 2.41 12.71
CA GLY A 71 0.03 3.75 12.93
C GLY A 71 0.67 4.46 14.13
N THR A 72 1.01 3.72 15.18
CA THR A 72 1.74 4.18 16.37
C THR A 72 3.02 3.38 16.63
N GLY A 73 3.50 2.65 15.62
CA GLY A 73 4.68 1.80 15.71
C GLY A 73 6.00 2.56 15.61
N GLY A 74 7.09 1.84 15.83
CA GLY A 74 8.45 2.35 15.68
C GLY A 74 9.02 2.08 14.29
N SER A 75 10.03 2.85 13.91
CA SER A 75 10.66 2.79 12.58
C SER A 75 11.14 1.39 12.18
N VAL A 76 11.76 0.66 13.11
CA VAL A 76 12.26 -0.69 12.82
C VAL A 76 11.12 -1.66 12.57
N ALA A 77 10.07 -1.62 13.42
CA ALA A 77 8.88 -2.47 13.26
C ALA A 77 8.16 -2.19 11.95
N ILE A 78 7.97 -0.90 11.61
CA ILE A 78 7.33 -0.47 10.37
C ILE A 78 8.13 -0.98 9.17
N ASN A 79 9.41 -0.66 9.09
CA ASN A 79 10.27 -1.01 7.96
C ASN A 79 10.34 -2.53 7.74
N ARG A 80 10.54 -3.31 8.80
CA ARG A 80 10.61 -4.77 8.70
C ARG A 80 9.26 -5.40 8.31
N SER A 81 8.13 -4.94 8.85
CA SER A 81 6.82 -5.46 8.46
C SER A 81 6.47 -5.15 7.01
N HIS A 82 6.83 -3.96 6.51
CA HIS A 82 6.65 -3.59 5.11
C HIS A 82 7.50 -4.48 4.19
N PHE A 83 8.73 -4.75 4.59
CA PHE A 83 9.61 -5.63 3.83
C PHE A 83 9.13 -7.10 3.84
N VAL A 84 8.59 -7.60 4.96
CA VAL A 84 7.92 -8.91 5.02
C VAL A 84 6.82 -9.00 3.96
N GLY A 85 5.94 -7.99 3.91
CA GLY A 85 4.85 -7.94 2.93
C GLY A 85 5.35 -7.92 1.48
N ALA A 86 6.38 -7.11 1.21
CA ALA A 86 6.94 -6.97 -0.13
C ALA A 86 7.62 -8.26 -0.62
N VAL A 87 8.45 -8.89 0.22
CA VAL A 87 9.15 -10.15 -0.12
C VAL A 87 8.19 -11.33 -0.23
N TYR A 88 7.13 -11.38 0.58
CA TYR A 88 6.09 -12.40 0.44
C TYR A 88 5.33 -12.28 -0.88
N GLY A 89 5.13 -11.06 -1.35
CA GLY A 89 4.50 -10.73 -2.61
C GLY A 89 3.15 -10.03 -2.44
N MET A 90 3.08 -8.80 -2.91
CA MET A 90 1.92 -7.91 -2.74
C MET A 90 0.63 -8.51 -3.31
N GLU A 91 0.68 -9.20 -4.45
CA GLU A 91 -0.47 -9.84 -5.09
C GLU A 91 -1.04 -10.99 -4.25
N ARG A 92 -0.20 -11.61 -3.39
CA ARG A 92 -0.59 -12.63 -2.41
C ARG A 92 -1.13 -12.04 -1.11
N MET A 93 -0.95 -10.74 -0.90
CA MET A 93 -1.30 -10.01 0.32
C MET A 93 -2.60 -9.23 0.17
N MET A 94 -2.66 -8.37 -0.86
CA MET A 94 -3.67 -7.34 -0.99
C MET A 94 -5.10 -7.90 -1.05
N GLY A 95 -6.00 -7.31 -0.26
CA GLY A 95 -7.39 -7.73 -0.17
C GLY A 95 -7.65 -8.94 0.73
N ARG A 96 -6.62 -9.52 1.36
CA ARG A 96 -6.76 -10.67 2.25
C ARG A 96 -6.69 -10.26 3.72
N ALA A 97 -7.56 -10.81 4.57
CA ALA A 97 -7.57 -10.54 6.01
C ALA A 97 -6.44 -11.28 6.72
N ASP A 98 -6.21 -12.56 6.36
CA ASP A 98 -5.14 -13.40 6.90
C ASP A 98 -3.91 -13.35 5.98
N THR A 99 -2.84 -12.75 6.47
CA THR A 99 -1.58 -12.55 5.75
C THR A 99 -0.39 -12.74 6.69
N PRO A 100 0.82 -13.03 6.19
CA PRO A 100 2.02 -13.08 7.02
C PRO A 100 2.22 -11.84 7.90
N VAL A 101 2.00 -10.65 7.37
CA VAL A 101 2.13 -9.41 8.15
C VAL A 101 1.01 -9.30 9.19
N ARG A 102 -0.21 -9.70 8.88
CA ARG A 102 -1.29 -9.75 9.86
C ARG A 102 -0.99 -10.73 11.00
N ARG A 103 -0.49 -11.93 10.65
CA ARG A 103 -0.09 -12.94 11.65
C ARG A 103 1.07 -12.44 12.52
N LEU A 104 2.02 -11.68 11.95
CA LEU A 104 3.09 -11.01 12.70
C LEU A 104 2.52 -10.05 13.74
N PHE A 105 1.53 -9.22 13.36
CA PHE A 105 0.87 -8.30 14.28
C PHE A 105 0.00 -9.02 15.31
N ASN A 106 -0.68 -10.10 14.92
CA ASN A 106 -1.45 -10.92 15.85
C ASN A 106 -0.55 -11.54 16.93
N TYR A 107 0.62 -12.06 16.53
CA TYR A 107 1.62 -12.54 17.50
C TYR A 107 1.97 -11.43 18.52
N GLY A 108 2.22 -10.21 18.03
CA GLY A 108 2.49 -9.05 18.90
C GLY A 108 1.34 -8.76 19.87
N SER A 109 0.08 -8.79 19.39
CA SER A 109 -1.10 -8.59 20.22
C SER A 109 -1.28 -9.70 21.26
N ASP A 110 -1.14 -10.96 20.84
CA ASP A 110 -1.41 -12.13 21.69
C ASP A 110 -0.38 -12.27 22.82
N HIS A 111 0.89 -11.99 22.53
CA HIS A 111 1.97 -12.18 23.51
C HIS A 111 2.25 -10.94 24.35
N PHE A 112 2.00 -9.74 23.83
CA PHE A 112 2.42 -8.49 24.49
C PHE A 112 1.27 -7.50 24.68
N GLY A 113 0.07 -7.78 24.17
CA GLY A 113 -1.09 -6.88 24.32
C GLY A 113 -1.48 -6.60 25.76
N HIS A 114 -1.21 -7.54 26.68
CA HIS A 114 -1.46 -7.39 28.11
C HIS A 114 -0.63 -6.29 28.80
N LEU A 115 0.40 -5.76 28.13
CA LEU A 115 1.22 -4.63 28.59
C LEU A 115 0.59 -3.27 28.26
N MET A 116 -0.51 -3.25 27.50
CA MET A 116 -1.28 -2.06 27.17
C MET A 116 -2.66 -2.10 27.85
N PRO A 117 -3.35 -0.95 27.98
CA PRO A 117 -4.76 -0.93 28.36
C PRO A 117 -5.64 -1.75 27.42
N GLN A 118 -6.87 -2.06 27.82
CA GLN A 118 -7.84 -2.67 26.93
C GLN A 118 -8.01 -1.82 25.66
N ILE A 119 -8.03 -2.47 24.51
CA ILE A 119 -8.19 -1.80 23.21
C ILE A 119 -9.53 -2.20 22.62
N VAL A 120 -10.35 -1.21 22.30
CA VAL A 120 -11.59 -1.40 21.53
C VAL A 120 -11.44 -0.79 20.15
N TYR A 121 -11.64 -1.60 19.13
CA TYR A 121 -11.55 -1.19 17.74
C TYR A 121 -12.92 -0.76 17.22
N LEU A 122 -12.98 0.43 16.62
CA LEU A 122 -14.13 0.95 15.88
C LEU A 122 -13.75 0.94 14.41
N GLN A 123 -14.20 -0.09 13.71
CA GLN A 123 -13.77 -0.38 12.34
C GLN A 123 -14.88 -0.03 11.37
N THR A 124 -14.66 1.00 10.55
CA THR A 124 -15.60 1.43 9.53
C THR A 124 -15.26 0.79 8.20
N VAL A 125 -16.27 0.49 7.40
CA VAL A 125 -16.14 0.21 5.98
C VAL A 125 -16.83 1.34 5.22
N VAL A 126 -16.07 2.04 4.40
CA VAL A 126 -16.56 3.17 3.61
C VAL A 126 -16.50 2.79 2.13
N GLY A 127 -17.51 3.15 1.39
CA GLY A 127 -17.59 2.90 -0.05
C GLY A 127 -18.41 3.97 -0.74
N ARG A 128 -18.51 3.89 -2.06
CA ARG A 128 -19.31 4.83 -2.85
C ARG A 128 -20.80 4.70 -2.53
N ALA A 129 -21.48 5.82 -2.39
CA ALA A 129 -22.92 5.92 -2.30
C ALA A 129 -23.56 6.05 -3.70
N ASP A 130 -24.87 5.85 -3.79
CA ASP A 130 -25.61 5.89 -5.05
C ASP A 130 -25.59 7.29 -5.71
N ASP A 131 -25.36 8.33 -4.92
CA ASP A 131 -25.22 9.72 -5.39
C ASP A 131 -23.79 10.08 -5.84
N GLY A 132 -22.88 9.10 -5.82
CA GLY A 132 -21.46 9.26 -6.14
C GLY A 132 -20.60 9.78 -4.99
N GLY A 133 -21.18 10.10 -3.83
CA GLY A 133 -20.46 10.47 -2.61
C GLY A 133 -19.86 9.26 -1.89
N MET A 134 -19.33 9.49 -0.70
CA MET A 134 -18.82 8.44 0.18
C MET A 134 -19.79 8.19 1.33
N ALA A 135 -20.04 6.94 1.64
CA ALA A 135 -20.91 6.53 2.74
C ALA A 135 -20.27 5.44 3.60
N VAL A 136 -20.58 5.46 4.89
CA VAL A 136 -20.25 4.36 5.81
C VAL A 136 -21.17 3.20 5.49
N ARG A 137 -20.61 2.10 4.98
CA ARG A 137 -21.34 0.88 4.61
C ARG A 137 -21.42 -0.11 5.78
N GLY A 138 -20.53 0.00 6.74
CA GLY A 138 -20.53 -0.82 7.96
C GLY A 138 -19.71 -0.21 9.08
N LEU A 139 -20.13 -0.52 10.32
CA LEU A 139 -19.41 -0.20 11.55
C LEU A 139 -19.37 -1.46 12.41
N TYR A 140 -18.17 -1.85 12.80
CA TYR A 140 -17.90 -3.03 13.63
C TYR A 140 -17.12 -2.58 14.86
N VAL A 141 -17.60 -2.96 16.03
CA VAL A 141 -17.02 -2.53 17.31
C VAL A 141 -16.72 -3.76 18.17
N GLY A 142 -15.51 -3.86 18.69
CA GLY A 142 -15.08 -4.94 19.58
C GLY A 142 -13.55 -4.96 19.75
N ASP A 143 -13.05 -5.95 20.46
CA ASP A 143 -11.66 -6.09 20.86
C ASP A 143 -10.95 -7.31 20.25
N ASP A 144 -11.66 -8.17 19.55
CA ASP A 144 -11.15 -9.41 18.96
C ASP A 144 -10.98 -9.36 17.44
N ILE A 145 -10.32 -10.40 16.92
CA ILE A 145 -10.05 -10.51 15.46
C ILE A 145 -11.31 -10.79 14.65
N GLU A 146 -12.37 -11.35 15.24
CA GLU A 146 -13.61 -11.64 14.51
C GLU A 146 -14.28 -10.35 14.05
N VAL A 147 -14.21 -9.30 14.86
CA VAL A 147 -14.69 -7.96 14.49
C VAL A 147 -13.96 -7.44 13.25
N PHE A 148 -12.64 -7.65 13.18
CA PHE A 148 -11.84 -7.31 12.00
C PHE A 148 -12.21 -8.17 10.80
N ASN A 149 -12.34 -9.48 10.96
CA ASN A 149 -12.66 -10.41 9.86
C ASN A 149 -14.00 -10.05 9.20
N ARG A 150 -15.00 -9.70 10.00
CA ARG A 150 -16.32 -9.25 9.50
C ARG A 150 -16.22 -7.92 8.73
N ALA A 151 -15.47 -6.96 9.26
CA ALA A 151 -15.22 -5.70 8.57
C ALA A 151 -14.42 -5.89 7.27
N ALA A 152 -13.42 -6.78 7.28
CA ALA A 152 -12.62 -7.12 6.10
C ALA A 152 -13.45 -7.81 5.00
N ALA A 153 -14.36 -8.71 5.36
CA ALA A 153 -15.27 -9.34 4.42
C ALA A 153 -16.15 -8.30 3.72
N LEU A 154 -16.78 -7.39 4.47
CA LEU A 154 -17.57 -6.31 3.86
C LEU A 154 -16.69 -5.35 3.05
N ALA A 155 -15.47 -5.03 3.51
CA ALA A 155 -14.55 -4.16 2.77
C ALA A 155 -14.16 -4.76 1.41
N LEU A 156 -14.03 -6.08 1.34
CA LEU A 156 -13.78 -6.77 0.08
C LEU A 156 -14.98 -6.66 -0.88
N GLU A 157 -16.21 -6.79 -0.38
CA GLU A 157 -17.43 -6.62 -1.20
C GLU A 157 -17.59 -5.17 -1.71
N VAL A 158 -17.22 -4.19 -0.89
CA VAL A 158 -17.47 -2.76 -1.17
C VAL A 158 -16.37 -2.09 -1.99
N ASN A 159 -15.10 -2.48 -1.78
CA ASN A 159 -13.92 -1.79 -2.32
C ASN A 159 -13.11 -2.62 -3.31
N PHE A 160 -13.62 -3.77 -3.75
CA PHE A 160 -12.93 -4.65 -4.68
C PHE A 160 -13.77 -4.86 -5.93
N GLU A 161 -13.14 -4.63 -7.10
CA GLU A 161 -13.75 -4.85 -8.40
C GLU A 161 -13.11 -6.03 -9.11
N MET A 162 -13.88 -7.11 -9.28
CA MET A 162 -13.46 -8.26 -10.06
C MET A 162 -13.76 -8.01 -11.53
N MET A 163 -12.70 -7.83 -12.32
CA MET A 163 -12.80 -7.60 -13.74
C MET A 163 -12.99 -8.92 -14.50
N SER A 164 -13.80 -8.88 -15.56
CA SER A 164 -13.99 -10.02 -16.47
C SER A 164 -12.78 -10.25 -17.37
N GLU A 165 -12.09 -9.17 -17.73
CA GLU A 165 -10.89 -9.18 -18.58
C GLU A 165 -9.83 -8.22 -18.05
N PRO A 166 -8.54 -8.52 -18.29
CA PRO A 166 -7.47 -7.64 -17.84
C PRO A 166 -7.39 -6.36 -18.68
N PHE A 167 -6.94 -5.28 -18.04
CA PHE A 167 -6.76 -3.98 -18.72
C PHE A 167 -5.58 -4.03 -19.68
N LYS A 168 -5.82 -3.78 -20.95
CA LYS A 168 -4.78 -3.54 -21.95
C LYS A 168 -4.18 -2.15 -21.76
N LYS A 169 -5.04 -1.16 -21.44
CA LYS A 169 -4.63 0.19 -21.06
C LYS A 169 -5.48 0.70 -19.90
N CYS A 170 -4.79 1.13 -18.86
CA CYS A 170 -5.41 1.77 -17.70
C CYS A 170 -4.86 3.20 -17.57
N VAL A 171 -5.75 4.17 -17.38
CA VAL A 171 -5.39 5.57 -17.16
C VAL A 171 -5.86 5.95 -15.76
N VAL A 172 -4.92 6.33 -14.89
CA VAL A 172 -5.20 6.69 -13.51
C VAL A 172 -4.89 8.17 -13.29
N TYR A 173 -5.83 8.90 -12.73
CA TYR A 173 -5.62 10.29 -12.33
C TYR A 173 -5.29 10.39 -10.84
N LEU A 174 -4.26 11.17 -10.55
CA LEU A 174 -3.83 11.48 -9.19
C LEU A 174 -4.17 12.94 -8.88
N ASP A 175 -5.14 13.17 -7.99
CA ASP A 175 -5.51 14.51 -7.55
C ASP A 175 -4.29 15.25 -6.97
N PRO A 176 -3.93 16.44 -7.51
CA PRO A 176 -2.77 17.20 -7.06
C PRO A 176 -2.90 17.71 -5.62
N ALA A 177 -4.09 17.76 -5.04
CA ALA A 177 -4.25 18.09 -3.63
C ALA A 177 -3.78 16.94 -2.71
N GLU A 178 -3.98 15.68 -3.13
CA GLU A 178 -3.68 14.49 -2.35
C GLU A 178 -2.28 13.92 -2.67
N PHE A 179 -1.91 13.82 -3.96
CA PHE A 179 -0.72 13.09 -4.40
C PHE A 179 0.42 14.04 -4.81
N LYS A 180 1.44 14.17 -3.93
CA LYS A 180 2.60 15.05 -4.15
C LYS A 180 3.89 14.28 -4.50
N SER A 181 3.93 12.97 -4.25
CA SER A 181 5.09 12.12 -4.47
C SER A 181 4.68 10.80 -5.11
N THR A 182 5.63 10.07 -5.71
CA THR A 182 5.38 8.69 -6.15
C THR A 182 5.18 7.76 -4.95
N TRP A 183 5.70 8.09 -3.77
CA TRP A 183 5.45 7.36 -2.53
C TRP A 183 3.95 7.15 -2.29
N LEU A 184 3.15 8.18 -2.46
CA LEU A 184 1.69 8.09 -2.39
C LEU A 184 1.07 7.71 -3.74
N GLY A 185 1.56 8.27 -4.84
CA GLY A 185 1.01 8.11 -6.19
C GLY A 185 1.10 6.69 -6.73
N ASN A 186 2.06 5.89 -6.27
CA ASN A 186 2.18 4.49 -6.67
C ASN A 186 1.02 3.60 -6.17
N LYS A 187 0.06 4.17 -5.42
CA LYS A 187 -1.27 3.55 -5.26
C LYS A 187 -1.92 3.22 -6.60
N ALA A 188 -1.67 4.02 -7.63
CA ALA A 188 -2.08 3.72 -8.99
C ALA A 188 -1.56 2.34 -9.46
N ILE A 189 -0.32 2.00 -9.11
CA ILE A 189 0.32 0.71 -9.44
C ILE A 189 -0.21 -0.39 -8.54
N TYR A 190 -0.20 -0.19 -7.21
CA TYR A 190 -0.59 -1.23 -6.25
C TYR A 190 -2.01 -1.73 -6.46
N ARG A 191 -2.92 -0.82 -6.78
CA ARG A 191 -4.35 -1.08 -6.83
C ARG A 191 -4.79 -1.70 -8.14
N THR A 192 -4.05 -1.48 -9.23
CA THR A 192 -4.41 -1.94 -10.58
C THR A 192 -3.64 -3.16 -11.05
N ARG A 193 -2.45 -3.43 -10.49
CA ARG A 193 -1.50 -4.41 -11.05
C ARG A 193 -2.08 -5.82 -11.22
N MET A 194 -3.03 -6.24 -10.39
CA MET A 194 -3.71 -7.53 -10.53
C MET A 194 -4.77 -7.53 -11.64
N ALA A 195 -5.16 -6.37 -12.13
CA ALA A 195 -6.07 -6.23 -13.28
C ALA A 195 -5.34 -5.89 -14.59
N MET A 196 -4.06 -5.50 -14.54
CA MET A 196 -3.30 -5.18 -15.77
C MET A 196 -3.03 -6.42 -16.60
N ALA A 197 -3.22 -6.33 -17.92
CA ALA A 197 -2.77 -7.35 -18.85
C ALA A 197 -1.23 -7.43 -18.85
N ASP A 198 -0.68 -8.61 -19.16
CA ASP A 198 0.72 -8.69 -19.52
C ASP A 198 0.93 -7.95 -20.84
N ASP A 199 2.03 -7.22 -20.97
CA ASP A 199 2.31 -6.26 -22.06
C ASP A 199 1.33 -5.07 -22.17
N GLY A 200 0.45 -4.86 -21.16
CA GLY A 200 -0.44 -3.70 -21.06
C GLY A 200 0.30 -2.41 -20.70
N GLU A 201 -0.42 -1.29 -20.69
CA GLU A 201 0.10 0.01 -20.30
C GLU A 201 -0.73 0.62 -19.16
N LEU A 202 -0.05 1.04 -18.08
CA LEU A 202 -0.59 1.87 -17.02
C LEU A 202 -0.07 3.30 -17.19
N LEU A 203 -0.94 4.22 -17.61
CA LEU A 203 -0.63 5.65 -17.68
C LEU A 203 -1.11 6.36 -16.41
N ILE A 204 -0.21 7.06 -15.74
CA ILE A 204 -0.48 7.78 -14.51
C ILE A 204 -0.41 9.29 -14.76
N LEU A 205 -1.57 9.95 -14.73
CA LEU A 205 -1.69 11.40 -14.82
C LEU A 205 -1.45 11.98 -13.42
N ALA A 206 -0.29 12.61 -13.22
CA ALA A 206 0.20 12.99 -11.89
C ALA A 206 0.59 14.48 -11.79
N PRO A 207 -0.37 15.42 -12.00
CA PRO A 207 -0.06 16.85 -12.10
C PRO A 207 0.53 17.46 -10.81
N GLY A 208 0.32 16.82 -9.64
CA GLY A 208 0.85 17.27 -8.35
C GLY A 208 2.20 16.67 -7.94
N VAL A 209 2.67 15.65 -8.66
CA VAL A 209 3.88 14.90 -8.25
C VAL A 209 5.15 15.69 -8.58
N LYS A 210 5.95 15.96 -7.54
CA LYS A 210 7.17 16.77 -7.59
C LYS A 210 8.40 16.08 -6.98
N GLU A 211 8.23 14.93 -6.33
CA GLU A 211 9.26 14.16 -5.63
C GLU A 211 8.91 12.68 -5.64
N PHE A 212 9.88 11.81 -5.35
CA PHE A 212 9.64 10.37 -5.29
C PHE A 212 9.28 9.91 -3.87
N GLY A 213 10.08 10.32 -2.88
CA GLY A 213 9.98 9.87 -1.50
C GLY A 213 9.07 10.72 -0.63
N GLU A 214 8.80 10.23 0.56
CA GLU A 214 8.09 10.95 1.62
C GLU A 214 8.99 11.97 2.32
N ASP A 215 10.29 11.66 2.36
CA ASP A 215 11.36 12.53 2.85
C ASP A 215 12.59 12.49 1.93
N ALA A 216 13.56 13.36 2.17
CA ALA A 216 14.76 13.49 1.34
C ALA A 216 15.62 12.20 1.30
N GLN A 217 15.65 11.42 2.38
CA GLN A 217 16.38 10.16 2.42
C GLN A 217 15.74 9.10 1.55
N ILE A 218 14.43 8.93 1.67
CA ILE A 218 13.65 7.99 0.85
C ILE A 218 13.68 8.42 -0.61
N ASP A 219 13.55 9.73 -0.92
CA ASP A 219 13.65 10.25 -2.27
C ASP A 219 15.01 9.90 -2.91
N ALA A 220 16.12 10.09 -2.18
CA ALA A 220 17.45 9.75 -2.66
C ALA A 220 17.62 8.24 -2.92
N LEU A 221 17.05 7.37 -2.06
CA LEU A 221 17.10 5.92 -2.25
C LEU A 221 16.29 5.49 -3.48
N ILE A 222 15.10 6.06 -3.70
CA ILE A 222 14.29 5.76 -4.88
C ILE A 222 15.04 6.19 -6.16
N ARG A 223 15.64 7.38 -6.18
CA ARG A 223 16.45 7.85 -7.32
C ARG A 223 17.65 6.95 -7.60
N LYS A 224 18.28 6.41 -6.56
CA LYS A 224 19.46 5.54 -6.67
C LYS A 224 19.11 4.15 -7.19
N TYR A 225 18.04 3.55 -6.69
CA TYR A 225 17.75 2.13 -6.93
C TYR A 225 16.63 1.88 -7.95
N GLY A 226 15.67 2.79 -8.09
CA GLY A 226 14.57 2.69 -9.05
C GLY A 226 13.59 1.55 -8.82
N TYR A 227 12.57 1.47 -9.66
CA TYR A 227 11.47 0.49 -9.59
C TYR A 227 11.70 -0.66 -10.59
N PHE A 228 12.80 -1.38 -10.45
CA PHE A 228 13.23 -2.41 -11.39
C PHE A 228 12.79 -3.84 -11.03
N GLY A 229 11.91 -4.00 -10.03
CA GLY A 229 11.36 -5.27 -9.62
C GLY A 229 12.02 -5.90 -8.41
N THR A 230 11.40 -6.99 -7.95
CA THR A 230 11.80 -7.69 -6.72
C THR A 230 13.23 -8.23 -6.77
N PRO A 231 13.69 -8.94 -7.84
CA PRO A 231 15.04 -9.49 -7.85
C PRO A 231 16.12 -8.43 -7.69
N GLN A 232 16.07 -7.35 -8.46
CA GLN A 232 17.06 -6.28 -8.40
C GLN A 232 17.03 -5.54 -7.06
N THR A 233 15.85 -5.38 -6.48
CA THR A 233 15.72 -4.74 -5.15
C THR A 233 16.34 -5.62 -4.06
N LEU A 234 16.14 -6.94 -4.10
CA LEU A 234 16.74 -7.86 -3.13
C LEU A 234 18.26 -7.91 -3.24
N GLU A 235 18.80 -7.97 -4.47
CA GLU A 235 20.24 -7.85 -4.71
C GLU A 235 20.80 -6.51 -4.17
N ALA A 236 20.06 -5.41 -4.39
CA ALA A 236 20.47 -4.11 -3.86
C ALA A 236 20.45 -4.07 -2.32
N VAL A 237 19.48 -4.68 -1.67
CA VAL A 237 19.42 -4.81 -0.20
C VAL A 237 20.60 -5.62 0.32
N GLU A 238 20.95 -6.74 -0.31
CA GLU A 238 22.09 -7.56 0.10
C GLU A 238 23.43 -6.81 -0.03
N ALA A 239 23.58 -5.99 -1.07
CA ALA A 239 24.83 -5.33 -1.42
C ALA A 239 25.04 -3.95 -0.75
N ASN A 240 23.99 -3.30 -0.23
CA ASN A 240 24.06 -1.89 0.18
C ASN A 240 23.45 -1.62 1.55
N THR A 241 24.27 -1.12 2.48
CA THR A 241 23.89 -0.82 3.86
C THR A 241 22.80 0.25 3.97
N ASP A 242 22.82 1.27 3.10
CA ASP A 242 21.82 2.34 3.11
C ASP A 242 20.38 1.83 2.84
N LEU A 243 20.25 0.80 2.00
CA LEU A 243 18.97 0.18 1.74
C LEU A 243 18.58 -0.87 2.81
N GLN A 244 19.59 -1.57 3.41
CA GLN A 244 19.37 -2.44 4.58
C GLN A 244 18.84 -1.66 5.78
N GLU A 245 19.32 -0.45 6.00
CA GLU A 245 18.88 0.43 7.07
C GLU A 245 17.50 1.05 6.79
N ASN A 246 17.02 0.99 5.54
CA ASN A 246 15.71 1.53 5.13
C ASN A 246 14.90 0.50 4.33
N LEU A 247 14.53 -0.61 4.98
CA LEU A 247 13.73 -1.67 4.36
C LEU A 247 12.33 -1.20 3.92
N GLY A 248 11.82 -0.10 4.47
CA GLY A 248 10.59 0.54 4.00
C GLY A 248 10.72 1.09 2.57
N ALA A 249 11.86 1.72 2.26
CA ALA A 249 12.17 2.14 0.90
C ALA A 249 12.31 0.93 -0.03
N ALA A 250 13.02 -0.13 0.38
CA ALA A 250 13.13 -1.37 -0.39
C ALA A 250 11.75 -1.98 -0.70
N ALA A 251 10.87 -2.05 0.29
CA ALA A 251 9.50 -2.51 0.09
C ALA A 251 8.74 -1.65 -0.93
N HIS A 252 8.90 -0.33 -0.87
CA HIS A 252 8.27 0.59 -1.82
C HIS A 252 8.79 0.41 -3.26
N LEU A 253 10.09 0.15 -3.44
CA LEU A 253 10.67 -0.15 -4.76
C LEU A 253 10.05 -1.42 -5.36
N ILE A 254 9.82 -2.45 -4.56
CA ILE A 254 9.15 -3.69 -4.97
C ILE A 254 7.69 -3.40 -5.33
N HIS A 255 6.96 -2.75 -4.42
CA HIS A 255 5.53 -2.46 -4.61
C HIS A 255 5.28 -1.57 -5.83
N GLY A 256 6.12 -0.58 -6.08
CA GLY A 256 6.00 0.37 -7.18
C GLY A 256 6.45 -0.16 -8.54
N SER A 257 6.92 -1.40 -8.64
CA SER A 257 7.33 -2.02 -9.90
C SER A 257 6.16 -2.73 -10.60
N SER A 258 6.29 -2.97 -11.91
CA SER A 258 5.39 -3.84 -12.67
C SER A 258 5.82 -5.31 -12.66
N GLU A 259 6.94 -5.65 -12.05
CA GLU A 259 7.61 -6.96 -12.16
C GLU A 259 7.86 -7.39 -13.62
N GLY A 260 8.04 -6.41 -14.51
CA GLY A 260 8.26 -6.63 -15.93
C GLY A 260 7.03 -7.07 -16.73
N ARG A 261 5.83 -7.08 -16.12
CA ARG A 261 4.62 -7.58 -16.79
C ARG A 261 3.94 -6.56 -17.68
N PHE A 262 3.99 -5.29 -17.32
CA PHE A 262 3.34 -4.20 -18.06
C PHE A 262 4.18 -2.92 -17.98
N THR A 263 3.94 -2.01 -18.91
CA THR A 263 4.60 -0.72 -18.94
C THR A 263 3.94 0.25 -17.96
N ILE A 264 4.75 0.97 -17.19
CA ILE A 264 4.30 2.09 -16.37
C ILE A 264 4.78 3.39 -17.00
N THR A 265 3.84 4.23 -17.42
CA THR A 265 4.09 5.56 -17.96
C THR A 265 3.65 6.62 -16.97
N TYR A 266 4.56 7.46 -16.51
CA TYR A 266 4.26 8.57 -15.61
C TYR A 266 4.21 9.89 -16.39
N ALA A 267 3.13 10.65 -16.22
CA ALA A 267 2.99 12.02 -16.68
C ALA A 267 2.99 12.97 -15.48
N PRO A 268 4.16 13.37 -14.96
CA PRO A 268 4.28 14.18 -13.75
C PRO A 268 4.16 15.67 -14.04
N GLY A 269 3.69 16.46 -13.05
CA GLY A 269 3.64 17.92 -13.19
C GLY A 269 4.99 18.61 -13.01
N TYR A 270 5.92 18.01 -12.25
CA TYR A 270 7.13 18.71 -11.84
C TYR A 270 8.43 17.91 -12.02
N LEU A 271 8.37 16.58 -12.15
CA LEU A 271 9.56 15.77 -12.41
C LEU A 271 9.90 15.77 -13.90
N THR A 272 11.19 15.79 -14.20
CA THR A 272 11.70 15.78 -15.58
C THR A 272 11.64 14.37 -16.18
N ARG A 273 11.72 14.30 -17.52
CA ARG A 273 11.86 13.02 -18.25
C ARG A 273 13.03 12.19 -17.72
N ALA A 274 14.20 12.82 -17.52
CA ALA A 274 15.39 12.11 -17.06
C ALA A 274 15.22 11.50 -15.65
N GLU A 275 14.49 12.19 -14.76
CA GLU A 275 14.19 11.68 -13.43
C GLU A 275 13.25 10.48 -13.49
N ILE A 276 12.18 10.55 -14.27
CA ILE A 276 11.19 9.47 -14.44
C ILE A 276 11.83 8.24 -15.09
N GLU A 277 12.56 8.43 -16.17
CA GLU A 277 13.24 7.33 -16.88
C GLU A 277 14.37 6.73 -16.01
N GLY A 278 15.03 7.56 -15.20
CA GLY A 278 16.08 7.13 -14.28
C GLY A 278 15.61 6.16 -13.19
N VAL A 279 14.32 6.18 -12.83
CA VAL A 279 13.74 5.23 -11.86
C VAL A 279 13.00 4.06 -12.51
N GLY A 280 13.10 3.89 -13.84
CA GLY A 280 12.56 2.74 -14.56
C GLY A 280 11.13 2.91 -15.10
N PHE A 281 10.56 4.10 -15.04
CA PHE A 281 9.26 4.41 -15.67
C PHE A 281 9.43 5.03 -17.05
N GLN A 282 8.41 4.94 -17.90
CA GLN A 282 8.33 5.76 -19.11
C GLN A 282 7.76 7.14 -18.76
N TYR A 283 8.17 8.14 -19.50
CA TYR A 283 7.72 9.52 -19.34
C TYR A 283 6.71 9.90 -20.42
N ALA A 284 5.63 10.58 -20.01
CA ALA A 284 4.74 11.32 -20.89
C ALA A 284 4.65 12.79 -20.46
N ASP A 285 4.43 13.70 -21.42
CA ASP A 285 4.14 15.11 -21.10
C ASP A 285 2.75 15.22 -20.48
N ILE A 286 2.66 15.90 -19.35
CA ILE A 286 1.39 15.99 -18.58
C ILE A 286 0.32 16.79 -19.33
N GLN A 287 0.69 17.83 -20.07
CA GLN A 287 -0.27 18.67 -20.81
C GLN A 287 -0.86 17.90 -22.00
N GLU A 288 0.00 17.19 -22.74
CA GLU A 288 -0.43 16.34 -23.85
C GLU A 288 -1.29 15.17 -23.34
N ALA A 289 -0.86 14.51 -22.25
CA ALA A 289 -1.58 13.41 -21.67
C ALA A 289 -2.96 13.83 -21.14
N MET A 290 -3.06 14.94 -20.42
CA MET A 290 -4.35 15.46 -19.91
C MET A 290 -5.25 16.04 -21.00
N ALA A 291 -4.68 16.57 -22.10
CA ALA A 291 -5.47 16.99 -23.26
C ALA A 291 -6.14 15.79 -23.95
N ARG A 292 -5.46 14.63 -24.00
CA ARG A 292 -6.02 13.40 -24.56
C ARG A 292 -6.97 12.69 -23.57
N TYR A 293 -6.56 12.52 -22.33
CA TYR A 293 -7.29 11.81 -21.27
C TYR A 293 -7.77 12.80 -20.21
N ASN A 294 -8.73 13.66 -20.61
CA ASN A 294 -9.20 14.76 -19.75
C ASN A 294 -9.99 14.22 -18.52
N PRO A 295 -9.48 14.40 -17.29
CA PRO A 295 -10.12 13.92 -16.07
C PRO A 295 -11.53 14.51 -15.82
N GLU A 296 -11.84 15.68 -16.39
CA GLU A 296 -13.15 16.32 -16.24
C GLU A 296 -14.24 15.67 -17.09
N THR A 297 -13.86 14.94 -18.14
CA THR A 297 -14.81 14.34 -19.10
C THR A 297 -14.88 12.83 -19.03
N LEU A 298 -13.79 12.18 -18.59
CA LEU A 298 -13.74 10.72 -18.44
C LEU A 298 -14.53 10.28 -17.21
N LYS A 299 -15.12 9.10 -17.28
CA LYS A 299 -15.85 8.45 -16.18
C LYS A 299 -15.08 7.22 -15.72
N ASP A 300 -15.14 6.92 -14.43
CA ASP A 300 -14.58 5.67 -13.92
C ASP A 300 -15.12 4.46 -14.69
N GLY A 301 -14.21 3.54 -15.02
CA GLY A 301 -14.51 2.36 -15.83
C GLY A 301 -14.10 2.49 -17.29
N VAL A 302 -14.74 1.71 -18.16
CA VAL A 302 -14.40 1.66 -19.59
C VAL A 302 -14.80 2.94 -20.33
N ASN A 303 -13.87 3.50 -21.07
CA ASN A 303 -14.09 4.63 -21.97
C ASN A 303 -13.54 4.29 -23.36
N VAL A 304 -14.22 4.73 -24.41
CA VAL A 304 -13.75 4.63 -25.79
C VAL A 304 -13.37 6.03 -26.28
N MET A 305 -12.11 6.19 -26.64
CA MET A 305 -11.56 7.46 -27.11
C MET A 305 -12.01 7.77 -28.55
N PRO A 306 -11.93 9.02 -29.02
CA PRO A 306 -12.39 9.40 -30.38
C PRO A 306 -11.73 8.63 -31.52
N ASP A 307 -10.54 8.11 -31.32
CA ASP A 307 -9.80 7.29 -32.30
C ASP A 307 -10.09 5.78 -32.19
N GLY A 308 -11.00 5.38 -31.28
CA GLY A 308 -11.39 4.01 -31.05
C GLY A 308 -10.56 3.26 -30.00
N GLU A 309 -9.55 3.91 -29.38
CA GLU A 309 -8.81 3.31 -28.27
C GLU A 309 -9.74 3.07 -27.07
N GLU A 310 -9.76 1.87 -26.54
CA GLU A 310 -10.47 1.53 -25.31
C GLU A 310 -9.50 1.62 -24.12
N ILE A 311 -9.91 2.35 -23.10
CA ILE A 311 -9.15 2.51 -21.85
C ILE A 311 -10.04 2.18 -20.64
N PHE A 312 -9.41 1.73 -19.56
CA PHE A 312 -10.05 1.74 -18.22
C PHE A 312 -9.57 2.97 -17.45
N TYR A 313 -10.48 3.84 -17.05
CA TYR A 313 -10.14 5.07 -16.34
C TYR A 313 -10.46 4.95 -14.85
N ILE A 314 -9.56 5.49 -14.01
CA ILE A 314 -9.70 5.56 -12.55
C ILE A 314 -9.42 6.98 -12.09
N SER A 315 -10.45 7.63 -11.54
CA SER A 315 -10.36 9.02 -11.06
C SER A 315 -9.63 9.16 -9.70
N ASN A 316 -9.65 8.12 -8.87
CA ASN A 316 -8.91 8.07 -7.60
C ASN A 316 -8.57 6.62 -7.23
N PRO A 317 -7.28 6.22 -7.26
CA PRO A 317 -6.88 4.85 -6.96
C PRO A 317 -6.89 4.51 -5.46
N ALA A 318 -7.06 5.49 -4.57
CA ALA A 318 -7.00 5.27 -3.12
C ALA A 318 -8.18 4.44 -2.57
N ILE A 319 -9.32 4.43 -3.28
CA ILE A 319 -10.58 3.87 -2.79
C ILE A 319 -10.99 2.54 -3.44
N GLY A 320 -10.22 2.03 -4.43
CA GLY A 320 -10.54 0.78 -5.13
C GLY A 320 -9.41 -0.24 -5.08
N LEU A 321 -9.74 -1.46 -5.43
CA LEU A 321 -8.80 -2.53 -5.77
C LEU A 321 -9.38 -3.30 -6.95
N TRP A 322 -8.59 -3.47 -8.00
CA TRP A 322 -9.00 -4.13 -9.25
C TRP A 322 -8.17 -5.40 -9.47
N SER A 323 -8.83 -6.48 -9.83
CA SER A 323 -8.15 -7.73 -10.16
C SER A 323 -8.96 -8.53 -11.19
N VAL A 324 -8.28 -9.40 -11.92
CA VAL A 324 -8.93 -10.49 -12.63
C VAL A 324 -8.94 -11.76 -11.76
N ARG A 325 -9.90 -12.66 -12.01
CA ARG A 325 -10.12 -13.86 -11.19
C ARG A 325 -8.86 -14.74 -11.08
N GLU A 326 -8.11 -14.89 -12.15
CA GLU A 326 -6.91 -15.72 -12.22
C GLU A 326 -5.79 -15.21 -11.30
N ARG A 327 -5.77 -13.91 -10.98
CA ARG A 327 -4.75 -13.28 -10.12
C ARG A 327 -5.20 -13.06 -8.69
N PHE A 328 -6.49 -13.18 -8.42
CA PHE A 328 -7.05 -13.12 -7.07
C PHE A 328 -7.50 -14.51 -6.63
N GLN A 329 -6.60 -15.49 -6.64
CA GLN A 329 -6.87 -16.79 -6.04
C GLN A 329 -6.77 -16.69 -4.52
N VAL A 330 -7.79 -17.15 -3.83
CA VAL A 330 -7.88 -17.25 -2.36
C VAL A 330 -7.27 -18.58 -1.91
#